data_800c7789fc34bc0f296fb3497a471fff
#
_entry.id   800c7789fc34bc0f296fb3497a471fff
#
_cell.length_a   1.000
_cell.length_b   1.000
_cell.length_c   1.000
_cell.angle_alpha   90.00
_cell.angle_beta   90.00
_cell.angle_gamma   90.00
#
_symmetry.space_group_name_H-M   'P 1'
#
loop_
_entity.id
_entity.type
_entity.pdbx_description
1 polymer ?
#
loop_
_entity_poly.entity_id
_entity_poly.type
_entity_poly.pdbx_seq_one_letter_code
_entity_poly.pdbx_strand_id
1 'polypeptide(L)'
;MSYAEENELLKMIVETQASRIAEQEATIKELRIMVDELRSLKANLEETLEEFRRQFFGVRSEKTAAPKKEKAETKTVQVKGYTAQRKKKATREELYANLPVREILCTVPDQERKCDWCNAEMVSINAAAFVREEIRITPAKVERIHYMQEVLICPECKKDKDGSFKKGEVPSALIPHSPASASAVAYTMFHKCFMGLPYYRQASLLDQLGAKIPRETLANWCIIASREYLLPVYERLHEELIRREIIHADETTCQVLREEGKAAESTSYMWIYRSGSDGLPTIVMYEYQPGRSGDYPKHFLEGFHGLLQCDCYQGYNKVEDVLLVCCMAHCRRKFYEALPAEKKKSIKLLDINSSEALKEPEIPDTDLEKYIPAEIGVAYCNKLFYLERQLKDLPSEERKVQRLEQEIPVWDHFLNWLDTLKPTKGCKLEKAVNYARNHKDSLRAYLQDGRCEISNNAAERCAKSYAVYRKNSLFHTSVDGANASAIIYSLVETAKANNLNVFQYIYTLLLYMPGCKEGSAGIEHLLPWSAFIKEHCSGLINVESVTVDNHPQLPD
;
A
#
# COMPACT_ATOMS: atom_id res chain seq x y z
N MET A 1 18.39 15.87 90.28
CA MET A 1 18.88 14.85 89.29
C MET A 1 20.41 14.96 89.24
N SER A 2 21.07 13.87 89.37
CA SER A 2 22.52 13.83 89.21
C SER A 2 22.89 14.00 87.75
N TYR A 3 24.09 14.50 87.43
CA TYR A 3 24.57 14.64 86.06
C TYR A 3 24.57 13.34 85.24
N ALA A 4 24.60 12.24 85.92
CA ALA A 4 24.47 10.87 85.32
C ALA A 4 23.06 10.57 84.88
N GLU A 5 22.01 10.91 85.64
CA GLU A 5 20.60 10.74 85.34
C GLU A 5 20.18 11.65 84.19
N GLU A 6 20.72 12.85 84.11
CA GLU A 6 20.45 13.77 83.01
C GLU A 6 21.03 13.28 81.67
N ASN A 7 22.23 12.72 81.72
CA ASN A 7 22.88 12.08 80.53
C ASN A 7 22.15 10.84 80.04
N GLU A 8 21.62 9.99 80.92
CA GLU A 8 20.77 8.84 80.54
C GLU A 8 19.45 9.29 79.89
N LEU A 9 18.82 10.31 80.43
CA LEU A 9 17.59 10.85 79.88
C LEU A 9 17.85 11.45 78.46
N LEU A 10 18.93 12.20 78.28
CA LEU A 10 19.34 12.72 76.98
C LEU A 10 19.63 11.62 75.96
N LYS A 11 20.26 10.52 76.37
CA LYS A 11 20.49 9.35 75.48
C LYS A 11 19.17 8.74 75.04
N MET A 12 18.22 8.50 75.96
CA MET A 12 16.87 7.98 75.61
C MET A 12 16.12 8.90 74.65
N ILE A 13 16.24 10.21 74.84
CA ILE A 13 15.59 11.19 73.96
C ILE A 13 16.22 11.12 72.56
N VAL A 14 17.55 11.04 72.46
CA VAL A 14 18.25 10.92 71.18
C VAL A 14 17.91 9.63 70.44
N GLU A 15 17.85 8.48 71.17
CA GLU A 15 17.43 7.19 70.59
C GLU A 15 15.98 7.22 70.11
N THR A 16 15.09 7.81 70.88
CA THR A 16 13.67 7.97 70.50
C THR A 16 13.51 8.86 69.30
N GLN A 17 14.27 9.95 69.20
CA GLN A 17 14.27 10.82 68.02
C GLN A 17 14.88 10.13 66.81
N ALA A 18 15.97 9.35 66.94
CA ALA A 18 16.57 8.59 65.87
C ALA A 18 15.60 7.55 65.29
N SER A 19 14.85 6.85 66.17
CA SER A 19 13.79 5.90 65.75
C SER A 19 12.66 6.62 64.97
N ARG A 20 12.23 7.79 65.42
CA ARG A 20 11.22 8.59 64.71
C ARG A 20 11.68 9.09 63.37
N ILE A 21 12.95 9.49 63.25
CA ILE A 21 13.54 9.93 62.00
C ILE A 21 13.58 8.76 61.02
N ALA A 22 13.97 7.54 61.45
CA ALA A 22 13.98 6.34 60.62
C ALA A 22 12.58 5.96 60.11
N GLU A 23 11.55 6.05 60.97
CA GLU A 23 10.13 5.85 60.54
C GLU A 23 9.68 6.92 59.53
N GLN A 24 10.04 8.19 59.75
CA GLN A 24 9.71 9.25 58.81
C GLN A 24 10.41 9.07 57.45
N GLU A 25 11.68 8.66 57.45
CA GLU A 25 12.42 8.37 56.22
C GLU A 25 11.80 7.19 55.47
N ALA A 26 11.36 6.12 56.16
CA ALA A 26 10.64 5.01 55.54
C ALA A 26 9.32 5.48 54.91
N THR A 27 8.53 6.28 55.61
CA THR A 27 7.26 6.84 55.10
C THR A 27 7.49 7.79 53.92
N ILE A 28 8.53 8.63 53.94
CA ILE A 28 8.91 9.48 52.79
C ILE A 28 9.28 8.65 51.57
N LYS A 29 9.98 7.53 51.77
CA LYS A 29 10.34 6.62 50.69
C LYS A 29 9.12 5.97 50.06
N GLU A 30 8.15 5.52 50.84
CA GLU A 30 6.88 4.97 50.36
C GLU A 30 6.04 6.02 49.61
N LEU A 31 5.95 7.24 50.16
CA LEU A 31 5.25 8.34 49.50
C LEU A 31 5.89 8.74 48.17
N ARG A 32 7.20 8.71 48.06
CA ARG A 32 7.91 8.94 46.77
C ARG A 32 7.56 7.90 45.74
N ILE A 33 7.53 6.63 46.11
CA ILE A 33 7.12 5.53 45.21
C ILE A 33 5.68 5.75 44.75
N MET A 34 4.78 6.07 45.64
CA MET A 34 3.37 6.32 45.33
C MET A 34 3.17 7.53 44.41
N VAL A 35 3.94 8.61 44.62
CA VAL A 35 3.93 9.80 43.76
C VAL A 35 4.44 9.47 42.36
N ASP A 36 5.45 8.61 42.20
CA ASP A 36 5.96 8.20 40.90
C ASP A 36 5.00 7.27 40.19
N GLU A 37 4.30 6.40 40.91
CA GLU A 37 3.20 5.58 40.35
C GLU A 37 2.03 6.46 39.89
N LEU A 38 1.60 7.43 40.66
CA LEU A 38 0.55 8.37 40.29
C LEU A 38 0.93 9.24 39.07
N ARG A 39 2.19 9.67 38.97
CA ARG A 39 2.71 10.39 37.79
C ARG A 39 2.67 9.51 36.55
N SER A 40 3.03 8.24 36.69
CA SER A 40 2.96 7.27 35.59
C SER A 40 1.51 7.01 35.16
N LEU A 41 0.59 6.86 36.13
CA LEU A 41 -0.84 6.68 35.86
C LEU A 41 -1.46 7.90 35.16
N LYS A 42 -1.09 9.11 35.62
CA LYS A 42 -1.52 10.37 35.00
C LYS A 42 -1.03 10.49 33.55
N ALA A 43 0.22 10.14 33.28
CA ALA A 43 0.78 10.17 31.92
C ALA A 43 0.04 9.19 30.99
N ASN A 44 -0.27 7.99 31.49
CA ASN A 44 -1.04 6.99 30.73
C ASN A 44 -2.49 7.45 30.46
N LEU A 45 -3.12 8.12 31.41
CA LEU A 45 -4.48 8.68 31.24
C LEU A 45 -4.50 9.84 30.25
N GLU A 46 -3.51 10.72 30.30
CA GLU A 46 -3.36 11.83 29.33
C GLU A 46 -3.12 11.31 27.91
N GLU A 47 -2.31 10.24 27.77
CA GLU A 47 -2.06 9.59 26.47
C GLU A 47 -3.35 8.93 25.94
N THR A 48 -4.08 8.23 26.78
CA THR A 48 -5.37 7.63 26.42
C THR A 48 -6.40 8.69 26.01
N LEU A 49 -6.44 9.81 26.72
CA LEU A 49 -7.33 10.94 26.42
C LEU A 49 -6.96 11.65 25.12
N GLU A 50 -5.65 11.77 24.80
CA GLU A 50 -5.19 12.27 23.51
C GLU A 50 -5.53 11.32 22.38
N GLU A 51 -5.43 10.00 22.61
CA GLU A 51 -5.79 8.99 21.63
C GLU A 51 -7.30 8.99 21.35
N PHE A 52 -8.13 9.11 22.38
CA PHE A 52 -9.57 9.34 22.26
C PHE A 52 -9.90 10.64 21.53
N ARG A 53 -9.23 11.75 21.87
CA ARG A 53 -9.39 13.02 21.15
C ARG A 53 -9.00 12.91 19.67
N ARG A 54 -7.95 12.17 19.32
CA ARG A 54 -7.58 11.91 17.92
C ARG A 54 -8.62 11.05 17.20
N GLN A 55 -9.18 10.05 17.87
CA GLN A 55 -10.21 9.18 17.27
C GLN A 55 -11.53 9.90 17.03
N PHE A 56 -11.96 10.76 17.96
CA PHE A 56 -13.25 11.44 17.90
C PHE A 56 -13.21 12.85 17.30
N PHE A 57 -12.11 13.57 17.46
CA PHE A 57 -11.98 14.97 17.05
C PHE A 57 -10.75 15.25 16.18
N GLY A 58 -9.99 14.22 15.79
CA GLY A 58 -8.87 14.38 14.86
C GLY A 58 -9.38 14.96 13.54
N VAL A 59 -8.84 16.11 13.16
CA VAL A 59 -9.14 16.78 11.90
C VAL A 59 -8.92 15.78 10.77
N ARG A 60 -9.99 15.33 10.15
CA ARG A 60 -9.96 14.65 8.85
C ARG A 60 -9.45 15.71 7.89
N SER A 61 -8.15 15.65 7.56
CA SER A 61 -7.50 16.71 6.80
C SER A 61 -8.00 16.76 5.38
N GLU A 62 -8.98 17.59 5.14
CA GLU A 62 -8.96 18.41 3.95
C GLU A 62 -8.02 19.59 4.27
N LYS A 63 -6.97 19.76 3.49
CA LYS A 63 -6.08 20.91 3.63
C LYS A 63 -6.89 22.16 3.35
N THR A 64 -7.37 22.82 4.39
CA THR A 64 -7.84 24.19 4.30
C THR A 64 -6.67 25.04 3.84
N ALA A 65 -6.90 25.84 2.79
CA ALA A 65 -5.92 26.76 2.24
C ALA A 65 -5.29 27.61 3.35
N ALA A 66 -3.98 27.62 3.39
CA ALA A 66 -3.24 28.47 4.33
C ALA A 66 -3.61 29.93 4.11
N PRO A 67 -3.81 30.73 5.19
CA PRO A 67 -4.05 32.14 5.07
C PRO A 67 -2.86 32.83 4.37
N LYS A 68 -3.15 33.73 3.44
CA LYS A 68 -2.15 34.54 2.76
C LYS A 68 -1.32 35.31 3.80
N LYS A 69 -0.07 34.90 3.95
CA LYS A 69 0.91 35.69 4.72
C LYS A 69 1.24 36.96 3.91
N GLU A 70 1.03 38.10 4.52
CA GLU A 70 1.57 39.37 4.05
C GLU A 70 3.08 39.27 3.86
N LYS A 71 3.59 39.95 2.84
CA LYS A 71 4.99 39.96 2.45
C LYS A 71 5.83 40.60 3.56
N ALA A 72 6.52 39.78 4.34
CA ALA A 72 7.62 40.24 5.17
C ALA A 72 8.90 40.25 4.32
N GLU A 73 9.63 41.35 4.40
CA GLU A 73 10.88 41.63 3.70
C GLU A 73 11.92 40.52 3.94
N THR A 74 12.46 39.99 2.85
CA THR A 74 13.45 38.91 2.83
C THR A 74 14.81 39.42 3.28
N LYS A 75 15.22 39.08 4.50
CA LYS A 75 16.64 39.10 4.88
C LYS A 75 17.32 37.89 4.25
N THR A 76 18.19 38.15 3.28
CA THR A 76 19.06 37.15 2.60
C THR A 76 20.05 36.59 3.61
N VAL A 77 19.89 35.34 4.00
CA VAL A 77 20.92 34.55 4.68
C VAL A 77 21.63 33.74 3.60
N GLN A 78 22.90 34.05 3.35
CA GLN A 78 23.77 33.25 2.48
C GLN A 78 24.03 31.89 3.14
N VAL A 79 23.44 30.84 2.60
CA VAL A 79 23.80 29.45 2.90
C VAL A 79 24.73 28.98 1.78
N LYS A 80 25.93 28.50 2.15
CA LYS A 80 26.94 27.94 1.24
C LYS A 80 26.31 26.92 0.31
N GLY A 81 26.55 27.07 -0.98
CA GLY A 81 25.83 26.42 -2.05
C GLY A 81 25.93 24.92 -2.07
N TYR A 82 24.78 24.31 -2.05
CA TYR A 82 24.52 22.99 -2.59
C TYR A 82 23.74 23.17 -3.90
N THR A 83 24.38 22.85 -5.00
CA THR A 83 23.73 22.84 -6.33
C THR A 83 22.87 21.57 -6.43
N ALA A 84 21.67 21.61 -5.90
CA ALA A 84 20.66 20.63 -6.28
C ALA A 84 20.32 20.88 -7.75
N GLN A 85 20.61 19.94 -8.63
CA GLN A 85 20.08 19.98 -10.00
C GLN A 85 18.55 19.94 -9.89
N ARG A 86 17.90 21.07 -10.08
CA ARG A 86 16.46 21.11 -10.28
C ARG A 86 16.18 20.26 -11.51
N LYS A 87 15.50 19.11 -11.32
CA LYS A 87 14.90 18.38 -12.44
C LYS A 87 14.11 19.40 -13.25
N LYS A 88 14.43 19.54 -14.53
CA LYS A 88 13.65 20.39 -15.45
C LYS A 88 12.17 20.00 -15.27
N LYS A 89 11.32 20.97 -15.01
CA LYS A 89 9.87 20.71 -15.05
C LYS A 89 9.54 20.33 -16.48
N ALA A 90 8.88 19.20 -16.68
CA ALA A 90 8.40 18.78 -17.99
C ALA A 90 7.54 19.90 -18.60
N THR A 91 7.69 20.14 -19.87
CA THR A 91 6.90 21.13 -20.62
C THR A 91 5.46 20.61 -20.77
N ARG A 92 4.52 21.50 -21.11
CA ARG A 92 3.14 21.06 -21.41
C ARG A 92 3.08 20.11 -22.59
N GLU A 93 3.90 20.34 -23.60
CA GLU A 93 4.04 19.49 -24.78
C GLU A 93 4.50 18.08 -24.39
N GLU A 94 5.49 17.96 -23.49
CA GLU A 94 5.93 16.67 -22.97
C GLU A 94 4.86 15.98 -22.10
N LEU A 95 4.13 16.76 -21.30
CA LEU A 95 3.09 16.21 -20.40
C LEU A 95 1.86 15.71 -21.16
N TYR A 96 1.51 16.33 -22.28
CA TYR A 96 0.29 16.04 -23.04
C TYR A 96 0.57 15.39 -24.40
N ALA A 97 1.80 14.96 -24.67
CA ALA A 97 2.24 14.40 -25.95
C ALA A 97 1.38 13.24 -26.47
N ASN A 98 0.74 12.49 -25.56
CA ASN A 98 -0.09 11.33 -25.88
C ASN A 98 -1.59 11.66 -26.07
N LEU A 99 -2.00 12.92 -25.92
CA LEU A 99 -3.37 13.30 -26.13
C LEU A 99 -3.64 13.62 -27.62
N PRO A 100 -4.77 13.18 -28.19
CA PRO A 100 -5.15 13.57 -29.54
C PRO A 100 -5.41 15.07 -29.58
N VAL A 101 -4.81 15.74 -30.56
CA VAL A 101 -4.98 17.19 -30.80
C VAL A 101 -6.14 17.41 -31.74
N ARG A 102 -7.09 18.23 -31.34
CA ARG A 102 -8.18 18.73 -32.19
C ARG A 102 -8.03 20.24 -32.34
N GLU A 103 -7.76 20.70 -33.54
CA GLU A 103 -7.69 22.12 -33.86
C GLU A 103 -9.09 22.69 -34.11
N ILE A 104 -9.36 23.84 -33.52
CA ILE A 104 -10.59 24.61 -33.74
C ILE A 104 -10.18 25.97 -34.30
N LEU A 105 -10.53 26.21 -35.54
CA LEU A 105 -10.31 27.51 -36.17
C LEU A 105 -11.43 28.49 -35.76
N CYS A 106 -11.06 29.55 -35.06
CA CYS A 106 -11.95 30.63 -34.71
C CYS A 106 -11.95 31.65 -35.86
N THR A 107 -13.01 31.66 -36.62
CA THR A 107 -13.15 32.57 -37.76
C THR A 107 -13.81 33.90 -37.37
N VAL A 108 -13.44 34.96 -38.06
CA VAL A 108 -14.15 36.24 -37.96
C VAL A 108 -15.53 36.08 -38.60
N PRO A 109 -16.64 36.54 -37.94
CA PRO A 109 -17.99 36.49 -38.51
C PRO A 109 -18.06 37.18 -39.87
N ASP A 110 -18.86 36.65 -40.80
CA ASP A 110 -18.94 37.18 -42.18
C ASP A 110 -19.35 38.65 -42.22
N GLN A 111 -20.13 39.12 -41.24
CA GLN A 111 -20.56 40.51 -41.10
C GLN A 111 -19.41 41.48 -40.77
N GLU A 112 -18.30 40.97 -40.15
CA GLU A 112 -17.16 41.76 -39.71
C GLU A 112 -15.97 41.60 -40.63
N ARG A 113 -16.13 40.95 -41.79
CA ARG A 113 -15.02 40.74 -42.78
C ARG A 113 -14.81 41.93 -43.71
N LYS A 114 -15.45 43.06 -43.46
CA LYS A 114 -15.22 44.28 -44.22
C LYS A 114 -14.27 45.20 -43.48
N CYS A 115 -13.41 45.85 -44.24
CA CYS A 115 -12.46 46.82 -43.71
C CYS A 115 -13.19 48.06 -43.20
N ASP A 116 -12.99 48.47 -41.97
CA ASP A 116 -13.62 49.64 -41.32
C ASP A 116 -13.25 50.96 -41.97
N TRP A 117 -12.16 51.00 -42.77
CA TRP A 117 -11.67 52.21 -43.43
C TRP A 117 -12.16 52.37 -44.85
N CYS A 118 -12.21 51.30 -45.65
CA CYS A 118 -12.50 51.37 -47.09
C CYS A 118 -13.67 50.45 -47.50
N ASN A 119 -14.29 49.74 -46.58
CA ASN A 119 -15.41 48.83 -46.81
C ASN A 119 -15.13 47.66 -47.80
N ALA A 120 -13.86 47.42 -48.15
CA ALA A 120 -13.46 46.31 -49.01
C ALA A 120 -13.48 44.99 -48.23
N GLU A 121 -13.76 43.86 -48.89
CA GLU A 121 -13.67 42.54 -48.27
C GLU A 121 -12.23 42.24 -47.87
N MET A 122 -12.06 41.86 -46.59
CA MET A 122 -10.79 41.46 -46.05
C MET A 122 -10.50 39.99 -46.40
N VAL A 123 -9.23 39.71 -46.79
CA VAL A 123 -8.79 38.35 -47.13
C VAL A 123 -7.98 37.76 -45.99
N SER A 124 -8.11 36.45 -45.82
CA SER A 124 -7.29 35.71 -44.83
C SER A 124 -5.83 35.71 -45.27
N ILE A 125 -4.93 36.01 -44.33
CA ILE A 125 -3.47 35.92 -44.57
C ILE A 125 -2.94 34.48 -44.47
N ASN A 126 -3.83 33.48 -44.37
CA ASN A 126 -3.56 32.03 -44.27
C ASN A 126 -2.57 31.63 -43.14
N ALA A 127 -2.43 32.48 -42.13
CA ALA A 127 -1.62 32.18 -40.94
C ALA A 127 -2.54 32.17 -39.71
N ALA A 128 -3.10 31.00 -39.40
CA ALA A 128 -3.80 30.81 -38.11
C ALA A 128 -2.73 30.75 -37.00
N ALA A 129 -2.78 31.72 -36.07
CA ALA A 129 -1.86 31.74 -34.95
C ALA A 129 -2.44 30.92 -33.77
N PHE A 130 -1.62 30.11 -33.14
CA PHE A 130 -1.96 29.45 -31.90
C PHE A 130 -2.20 30.50 -30.80
N VAL A 131 -3.36 30.44 -30.14
CA VAL A 131 -3.75 31.38 -29.09
C VAL A 131 -3.72 30.74 -27.71
N ARG A 132 -4.33 29.57 -27.56
CA ARG A 132 -4.41 28.87 -26.28
C ARG A 132 -4.73 27.40 -26.47
N GLU A 133 -4.37 26.62 -25.48
CA GLU A 133 -4.67 25.20 -25.34
C GLU A 133 -5.65 24.98 -24.19
N GLU A 134 -6.55 24.05 -24.34
CA GLU A 134 -7.41 23.53 -23.26
C GLU A 134 -7.50 22.01 -23.32
N ILE A 135 -7.62 21.38 -22.16
CA ILE A 135 -7.88 19.94 -22.07
C ILE A 135 -9.39 19.75 -21.88
N ARG A 136 -10.01 18.99 -22.79
CA ARG A 136 -11.43 18.63 -22.73
C ARG A 136 -11.55 17.18 -22.28
N ILE A 137 -12.39 16.94 -21.24
CA ILE A 137 -12.72 15.61 -20.75
C ILE A 137 -14.19 15.32 -21.11
N THR A 138 -14.41 14.23 -21.85
CA THR A 138 -15.76 13.72 -22.12
C THR A 138 -16.04 12.60 -21.13
N PRO A 139 -17.17 12.61 -20.39
CA PRO A 139 -17.57 11.51 -19.53
C PRO A 139 -17.67 10.19 -20.28
N ALA A 140 -17.54 9.07 -19.55
CA ALA A 140 -17.67 7.74 -20.13
C ALA A 140 -19.03 7.57 -20.84
N LYS A 141 -19.03 6.95 -22.00
CA LYS A 141 -20.23 6.63 -22.78
C LYS A 141 -20.68 5.21 -22.43
N VAL A 142 -21.98 5.03 -22.18
CA VAL A 142 -22.60 3.73 -21.95
C VAL A 142 -23.57 3.45 -23.08
N GLU A 143 -23.47 2.27 -23.69
CA GLU A 143 -24.29 1.86 -24.81
C GLU A 143 -24.98 0.52 -24.50
N ARG A 144 -26.16 0.33 -25.08
CA ARG A 144 -26.87 -0.93 -25.06
C ARG A 144 -26.75 -1.59 -26.44
N ILE A 145 -26.07 -2.74 -26.50
CA ILE A 145 -25.83 -3.47 -27.74
C ILE A 145 -26.87 -4.59 -27.88
N HIS A 146 -27.53 -4.67 -29.03
CA HIS A 146 -28.43 -5.75 -29.41
C HIS A 146 -27.77 -6.59 -30.48
N TYR A 147 -27.49 -7.85 -30.20
CA TYR A 147 -27.02 -8.80 -31.19
C TYR A 147 -28.24 -9.36 -31.97
N MET A 148 -28.27 -9.09 -33.25
CA MET A 148 -29.32 -9.57 -34.16
C MET A 148 -28.75 -10.69 -35.01
N GLN A 149 -29.37 -11.89 -34.96
CA GLN A 149 -28.88 -13.06 -35.67
C GLN A 149 -29.61 -13.20 -37.01
N GLU A 150 -28.87 -13.22 -38.11
CA GLU A 150 -29.39 -13.61 -39.42
C GLU A 150 -29.67 -15.10 -39.45
N VAL A 151 -30.81 -15.49 -40.02
CA VAL A 151 -31.20 -16.87 -40.24
C VAL A 151 -31.47 -17.08 -41.73
N LEU A 152 -30.66 -17.89 -42.39
CA LEU A 152 -30.85 -18.27 -43.79
C LEU A 152 -31.59 -19.58 -43.86
N ILE A 153 -32.49 -19.72 -44.83
CA ILE A 153 -33.21 -20.94 -45.15
C ILE A 153 -33.01 -21.27 -46.61
N CYS A 154 -32.76 -22.53 -46.93
CA CYS A 154 -32.69 -22.96 -48.29
C CYS A 154 -34.12 -23.02 -48.91
N PRO A 155 -34.43 -22.27 -50.00
CA PRO A 155 -35.76 -22.25 -50.59
C PRO A 155 -36.12 -23.58 -51.23
N GLU A 156 -35.17 -24.36 -51.71
CA GLU A 156 -35.42 -25.65 -52.33
C GLU A 156 -35.70 -26.73 -51.27
N CYS A 157 -34.88 -26.80 -50.20
CA CYS A 157 -35.07 -27.76 -49.12
C CYS A 157 -36.24 -27.41 -48.20
N LYS A 158 -36.82 -26.21 -48.32
CA LYS A 158 -38.00 -25.77 -47.54
C LYS A 158 -39.27 -26.59 -47.86
N LYS A 159 -39.30 -27.25 -49.04
CA LYS A 159 -40.42 -28.09 -49.46
C LYS A 159 -40.44 -29.43 -48.71
N ASP A 160 -39.31 -29.87 -48.15
CA ASP A 160 -39.19 -31.06 -47.34
C ASP A 160 -39.24 -30.69 -45.87
N LYS A 161 -39.77 -31.59 -45.02
CA LYS A 161 -39.96 -31.31 -43.57
C LYS A 161 -38.65 -31.03 -42.79
N ASP A 162 -37.49 -31.29 -43.39
CA ASP A 162 -36.15 -31.11 -42.83
C ASP A 162 -35.37 -29.95 -43.48
N GLY A 163 -36.03 -28.81 -43.69
CA GLY A 163 -35.41 -27.62 -44.28
C GLY A 163 -34.04 -27.25 -43.65
N SER A 164 -33.02 -27.05 -44.51
CA SER A 164 -31.68 -26.64 -44.08
C SER A 164 -31.68 -25.17 -43.64
N PHE A 165 -31.30 -24.91 -42.40
CA PHE A 165 -31.14 -23.55 -41.82
C PHE A 165 -29.66 -23.28 -41.52
N LYS A 166 -29.21 -22.07 -41.84
CA LYS A 166 -27.93 -21.51 -41.36
C LYS A 166 -28.21 -20.28 -40.53
N LYS A 167 -27.54 -20.19 -39.41
CA LYS A 167 -27.63 -19.03 -38.49
C LYS A 167 -26.29 -18.35 -38.43
N GLY A 168 -26.30 -17.03 -38.45
CA GLY A 168 -25.11 -16.24 -38.18
C GLY A 168 -24.57 -16.55 -36.79
N GLU A 169 -23.28 -16.50 -36.62
CA GLU A 169 -22.63 -16.71 -35.33
C GLU A 169 -22.83 -15.49 -34.41
N VAL A 170 -23.17 -15.73 -33.15
CA VAL A 170 -23.35 -14.68 -32.14
C VAL A 170 -22.34 -14.94 -31.03
N PRO A 171 -21.51 -13.91 -30.65
CA PRO A 171 -20.56 -14.06 -29.56
C PRO A 171 -21.23 -14.55 -28.28
N SER A 172 -20.59 -15.45 -27.54
CA SER A 172 -21.10 -15.90 -26.25
C SER A 172 -21.05 -14.79 -25.23
N ALA A 173 -22.08 -14.74 -24.35
CA ALA A 173 -22.09 -13.75 -23.27
C ALA A 173 -21.01 -14.08 -22.22
N LEU A 174 -20.28 -13.08 -21.72
CA LEU A 174 -19.31 -13.26 -20.64
C LEU A 174 -19.97 -13.91 -19.40
N ILE A 175 -21.15 -13.43 -19.03
CA ILE A 175 -21.95 -14.00 -17.94
C ILE A 175 -23.31 -14.42 -18.55
N PRO A 176 -23.67 -15.71 -18.56
CA PRO A 176 -24.94 -16.17 -19.10
C PRO A 176 -26.13 -15.44 -18.48
N HIS A 177 -27.10 -15.10 -19.29
CA HIS A 177 -28.34 -14.39 -18.88
C HIS A 177 -28.11 -13.01 -18.23
N SER A 178 -26.95 -12.39 -18.44
CA SER A 178 -26.59 -11.07 -17.94
C SER A 178 -26.22 -10.12 -19.08
N PRO A 179 -26.52 -8.80 -18.97
CA PRO A 179 -26.03 -7.81 -19.91
C PRO A 179 -24.56 -7.42 -19.68
N ALA A 180 -23.83 -8.18 -18.86
CA ALA A 180 -22.44 -7.92 -18.50
C ALA A 180 -21.51 -8.20 -19.67
N SER A 181 -20.95 -7.16 -20.28
CA SER A 181 -19.83 -7.28 -21.22
C SER A 181 -18.49 -7.29 -20.50
N ALA A 182 -17.43 -7.75 -21.14
CA ALA A 182 -16.06 -7.68 -20.61
C ALA A 182 -15.67 -6.26 -20.21
N SER A 183 -16.04 -5.25 -21.02
CA SER A 183 -15.76 -3.86 -20.72
C SER A 183 -16.55 -3.31 -19.51
N ALA A 184 -17.81 -3.69 -19.34
CA ALA A 184 -18.63 -3.28 -18.20
C ALA A 184 -18.12 -3.87 -16.87
N VAL A 185 -17.73 -5.13 -16.90
CA VAL A 185 -17.14 -5.82 -15.73
C VAL A 185 -15.76 -5.26 -15.41
N ALA A 186 -14.88 -5.08 -16.41
CA ALA A 186 -13.57 -4.45 -16.22
C ALA A 186 -13.69 -3.03 -15.64
N TYR A 187 -14.63 -2.24 -16.16
CA TYR A 187 -14.92 -0.90 -15.65
C TYR A 187 -15.32 -0.93 -14.17
N THR A 188 -16.20 -1.87 -13.82
CA THR A 188 -16.64 -2.05 -12.43
C THR A 188 -15.50 -2.44 -11.49
N MET A 189 -14.66 -3.40 -11.90
CA MET A 189 -13.49 -3.86 -11.14
C MET A 189 -12.44 -2.75 -11.00
N PHE A 190 -12.11 -2.06 -12.09
CA PHE A 190 -11.17 -0.95 -12.10
C PHE A 190 -11.61 0.17 -11.17
N HIS A 191 -12.85 0.61 -11.27
CA HIS A 191 -13.37 1.67 -10.40
C HIS A 191 -13.40 1.25 -8.93
N LYS A 192 -13.71 -0.01 -8.65
CA LYS A 192 -13.73 -0.51 -7.26
C LYS A 192 -12.33 -0.64 -6.68
N CYS A 193 -11.43 -1.37 -7.35
CA CYS A 193 -10.17 -1.81 -6.75
C CYS A 193 -9.00 -0.86 -7.03
N PHE A 194 -9.01 -0.16 -8.17
CA PHE A 194 -7.97 0.83 -8.50
C PHE A 194 -8.37 2.24 -8.05
N MET A 195 -9.59 2.69 -8.36
CA MET A 195 -10.07 4.03 -8.02
C MET A 195 -10.68 4.12 -6.61
N GLY A 196 -10.90 2.99 -5.93
CA GLY A 196 -11.51 2.96 -4.60
C GLY A 196 -12.97 3.40 -4.54
N LEU A 197 -13.71 3.30 -5.64
CA LEU A 197 -15.10 3.73 -5.77
C LEU A 197 -16.06 2.59 -5.41
N PRO A 198 -16.81 2.68 -4.29
CA PRO A 198 -17.76 1.63 -3.88
C PRO A 198 -18.87 1.40 -4.90
N TYR A 199 -19.44 0.20 -4.96
CA TYR A 199 -20.50 -0.16 -5.90
C TYR A 199 -21.72 0.78 -5.87
N TYR A 200 -22.12 1.28 -4.68
CA TYR A 200 -23.27 2.18 -4.61
C TYR A 200 -23.02 3.51 -5.32
N ARG A 201 -21.77 4.03 -5.28
CA ARG A 201 -21.40 5.25 -6.03
C ARG A 201 -21.28 4.96 -7.52
N GLN A 202 -20.80 3.79 -7.89
CA GLN A 202 -20.76 3.35 -9.29
C GLN A 202 -22.17 3.21 -9.86
N ALA A 203 -23.11 2.61 -9.11
CA ALA A 203 -24.52 2.52 -9.51
C ALA A 203 -25.14 3.91 -9.71
N SER A 204 -24.86 4.87 -8.82
CA SER A 204 -25.30 6.26 -8.98
C SER A 204 -24.67 6.95 -10.21
N LEU A 205 -23.39 6.71 -10.48
CA LEU A 205 -22.72 7.25 -11.66
C LEU A 205 -23.32 6.67 -12.95
N LEU A 206 -23.52 5.35 -13.00
CA LEU A 206 -24.12 4.67 -14.17
C LEU A 206 -25.56 5.13 -14.42
N ASP A 207 -26.34 5.38 -13.37
CA ASP A 207 -27.69 5.94 -13.49
C ASP A 207 -27.67 7.33 -14.17
N GLN A 208 -26.73 8.20 -13.82
CA GLN A 208 -26.53 9.49 -14.48
C GLN A 208 -26.07 9.37 -15.94
N LEU A 209 -25.42 8.25 -16.29
CA LEU A 209 -25.04 7.92 -17.68
C LEU A 209 -26.15 7.20 -18.44
N GLY A 210 -27.33 7.02 -17.85
CA GLY A 210 -28.51 6.40 -18.46
C GLY A 210 -28.60 4.88 -18.26
N ALA A 211 -27.73 4.27 -17.47
CA ALA A 211 -27.74 2.83 -17.21
C ALA A 211 -28.07 2.53 -15.74
N LYS A 212 -29.31 2.21 -15.45
CA LYS A 212 -29.78 1.88 -14.10
C LYS A 212 -29.40 0.45 -13.71
N ILE A 213 -28.21 0.27 -13.16
CA ILE A 213 -27.67 -1.03 -12.74
C ILE A 213 -27.54 -1.06 -11.21
N PRO A 214 -28.25 -1.96 -10.49
CA PRO A 214 -28.17 -2.07 -9.04
C PRO A 214 -26.75 -2.45 -8.58
N ARG A 215 -26.35 -1.97 -7.41
CA ARG A 215 -25.03 -2.29 -6.81
C ARG A 215 -24.82 -3.80 -6.57
N GLU A 216 -25.89 -4.53 -6.29
CA GLU A 216 -25.89 -5.99 -6.11
C GLU A 216 -25.51 -6.69 -7.43
N THR A 217 -26.02 -6.18 -8.56
CA THR A 217 -25.67 -6.69 -9.89
C THR A 217 -24.21 -6.45 -10.21
N LEU A 218 -23.69 -5.24 -9.93
CA LEU A 218 -22.27 -4.92 -10.11
C LEU A 218 -21.37 -5.83 -9.25
N ALA A 219 -21.78 -6.09 -8.00
CA ALA A 219 -21.06 -7.01 -7.11
C ALA A 219 -21.05 -8.44 -7.66
N ASN A 220 -22.20 -8.94 -8.11
CA ASN A 220 -22.33 -10.28 -8.67
C ASN A 220 -21.51 -10.44 -9.96
N TRP A 221 -21.46 -9.44 -10.83
CA TRP A 221 -20.58 -9.47 -12.00
C TRP A 221 -19.10 -9.68 -11.61
N CYS A 222 -18.64 -8.93 -10.61
CA CYS A 222 -17.27 -9.07 -10.13
C CYS A 222 -17.02 -10.45 -9.50
N ILE A 223 -17.97 -10.98 -8.70
CA ILE A 223 -17.82 -12.28 -8.05
C ILE A 223 -17.76 -13.39 -9.08
N ILE A 224 -18.71 -13.42 -10.02
CA ILE A 224 -18.78 -14.45 -11.06
C ILE A 224 -17.54 -14.39 -11.95
N ALA A 225 -17.21 -13.22 -12.48
CA ALA A 225 -16.07 -13.06 -13.38
C ALA A 225 -14.73 -13.37 -12.70
N SER A 226 -14.59 -13.06 -11.39
CA SER A 226 -13.39 -13.44 -10.64
C SER A 226 -13.25 -14.95 -10.52
N ARG A 227 -14.34 -15.65 -10.19
CA ARG A 227 -14.31 -17.10 -10.02
C ARG A 227 -14.12 -17.85 -11.34
N GLU A 228 -14.82 -17.44 -12.39
CA GLU A 228 -14.83 -18.18 -13.66
C GLU A 228 -13.63 -17.87 -14.56
N TYR A 229 -13.12 -16.62 -14.52
CA TYR A 229 -12.12 -16.16 -15.50
C TYR A 229 -10.81 -15.68 -14.88
N LEU A 230 -10.83 -15.05 -13.68
CA LEU A 230 -9.61 -14.47 -13.11
C LEU A 230 -8.90 -15.43 -12.15
N LEU A 231 -9.62 -16.37 -11.54
CA LEU A 231 -9.04 -17.34 -10.61
C LEU A 231 -7.90 -18.16 -11.25
N PRO A 232 -8.02 -18.71 -12.48
CA PRO A 232 -6.91 -19.47 -13.08
C PRO A 232 -5.63 -18.63 -13.26
N VAL A 233 -5.76 -17.35 -13.60
CA VAL A 233 -4.60 -16.43 -13.69
C VAL A 233 -4.02 -16.17 -12.31
N TYR A 234 -4.87 -16.00 -11.29
CA TYR A 234 -4.45 -15.85 -9.90
C TYR A 234 -3.66 -17.07 -9.40
N GLU A 235 -4.16 -18.27 -9.65
CA GLU A 235 -3.51 -19.52 -9.28
C GLU A 235 -2.16 -19.66 -10.00
N ARG A 236 -2.09 -19.32 -11.27
CA ARG A 236 -0.83 -19.34 -12.02
C ARG A 236 0.19 -18.32 -11.50
N LEU A 237 -0.27 -17.12 -11.08
CA LEU A 237 0.59 -16.14 -10.39
C LEU A 237 1.08 -16.66 -9.04
N HIS A 238 0.25 -17.41 -8.32
CA HIS A 238 0.64 -18.05 -7.06
C HIS A 238 1.75 -19.08 -7.27
N GLU A 239 1.63 -19.95 -8.28
CA GLU A 239 2.68 -20.90 -8.64
C GLU A 239 4.01 -20.22 -8.96
N GLU A 240 3.98 -19.07 -9.64
CA GLU A 240 5.19 -18.28 -9.90
C GLU A 240 5.72 -17.59 -8.63
N LEU A 241 4.84 -17.16 -7.73
CA LEU A 241 5.25 -16.53 -6.49
C LEU A 241 6.00 -17.49 -5.59
N ILE A 242 5.51 -18.70 -5.38
CA ILE A 242 6.17 -19.70 -4.50
C ILE A 242 7.52 -20.19 -5.04
N ARG A 243 7.82 -19.98 -6.32
CA ARG A 243 9.14 -20.27 -6.93
C ARG A 243 10.17 -19.17 -6.70
N ARG A 244 9.76 -18.02 -6.13
CA ARG A 244 10.66 -16.90 -5.87
C ARG A 244 11.58 -17.20 -4.68
N GLU A 245 12.73 -16.55 -4.65
CA GLU A 245 13.68 -16.71 -3.55
C GLU A 245 13.39 -15.79 -2.37
N ILE A 246 12.68 -14.69 -2.61
CA ILE A 246 12.33 -13.69 -1.58
C ILE A 246 10.84 -13.34 -1.71
N ILE A 247 10.11 -13.49 -0.61
CA ILE A 247 8.72 -13.06 -0.50
C ILE A 247 8.59 -12.13 0.71
N HIS A 248 7.87 -11.03 0.51
CA HIS A 248 7.41 -10.14 1.56
C HIS A 248 5.98 -10.50 1.94
N ALA A 249 5.68 -10.60 3.23
CA ALA A 249 4.35 -10.89 3.74
C ALA A 249 3.90 -9.83 4.76
N ASP A 250 2.62 -9.50 4.71
CA ASP A 250 1.94 -8.60 5.67
C ASP A 250 0.46 -8.98 5.72
N GLU A 251 -0.29 -8.49 6.70
CA GLU A 251 -1.72 -8.66 6.74
C GLU A 251 -2.43 -7.40 7.23
N THR A 252 -3.66 -7.21 6.80
CA THR A 252 -4.51 -6.12 7.24
C THR A 252 -5.91 -6.61 7.55
N THR A 253 -6.56 -6.00 8.53
CA THR A 253 -7.92 -6.38 8.91
C THR A 253 -8.92 -6.10 7.80
N CYS A 254 -9.94 -6.95 7.68
CA CYS A 254 -11.16 -6.69 6.92
C CYS A 254 -12.39 -7.16 7.71
N GLN A 255 -13.57 -6.78 7.25
CA GLN A 255 -14.83 -7.19 7.85
C GLN A 255 -15.70 -7.87 6.79
N VAL A 256 -16.31 -9.02 7.17
CA VAL A 256 -17.25 -9.75 6.34
C VAL A 256 -18.54 -9.95 7.14
N LEU A 257 -19.66 -9.42 6.63
CA LEU A 257 -20.92 -9.41 7.40
C LEU A 257 -21.59 -10.78 7.49
N ARG A 258 -21.46 -11.60 6.43
CA ARG A 258 -22.06 -12.93 6.35
C ARG A 258 -20.95 -13.96 6.19
N GLU A 259 -20.40 -14.35 7.31
CA GLU A 259 -19.39 -15.39 7.41
C GLU A 259 -19.94 -16.47 8.35
N GLU A 260 -19.97 -17.72 7.88
CA GLU A 260 -20.56 -18.82 8.64
C GLU A 260 -19.85 -18.99 9.98
N GLY A 261 -20.62 -19.14 11.04
CA GLY A 261 -20.12 -19.33 12.41
C GLY A 261 -19.52 -18.08 13.07
N LYS A 262 -19.66 -16.88 12.46
CA LYS A 262 -19.14 -15.64 13.02
C LYS A 262 -20.18 -14.52 13.12
N ALA A 263 -20.00 -13.65 14.10
CA ALA A 263 -20.75 -12.41 14.20
C ALA A 263 -20.29 -11.40 13.12
N ALA A 264 -21.19 -10.53 12.67
CA ALA A 264 -20.90 -9.54 11.63
C ALA A 264 -19.78 -8.54 12.01
N GLU A 265 -19.56 -8.33 13.31
CA GLU A 265 -18.51 -7.46 13.87
C GLU A 265 -17.14 -8.15 13.96
N SER A 266 -17.06 -9.44 13.67
CA SER A 266 -15.83 -10.22 13.76
C SER A 266 -14.79 -9.69 12.79
N THR A 267 -13.53 -9.68 13.23
CA THR A 267 -12.41 -9.27 12.41
C THR A 267 -11.90 -10.45 11.60
N SER A 268 -11.90 -10.30 10.29
CA SER A 268 -11.23 -11.17 9.33
C SER A 268 -10.02 -10.45 8.74
N TYR A 269 -9.23 -11.13 7.92
CA TYR A 269 -7.95 -10.59 7.44
C TYR A 269 -7.80 -10.75 5.93
N MET A 270 -7.14 -9.76 5.35
CA MET A 270 -6.58 -9.82 4.01
C MET A 270 -5.07 -9.96 4.18
N TRP A 271 -4.54 -11.12 3.82
CA TRP A 271 -3.12 -11.42 3.78
C TRP A 271 -2.54 -10.93 2.47
N ILE A 272 -1.33 -10.45 2.49
CA ILE A 272 -0.63 -9.90 1.34
C ILE A 272 0.72 -10.59 1.20
N TYR A 273 1.01 -11.06 -0.01
CA TYR A 273 2.29 -11.64 -0.35
C TYR A 273 2.83 -10.93 -1.58
N ARG A 274 4.11 -10.58 -1.56
CA ARG A 274 4.73 -9.86 -2.65
C ARG A 274 6.13 -10.40 -2.92
N SER A 275 6.47 -10.64 -4.20
CA SER A 275 7.84 -11.01 -4.56
C SER A 275 8.83 -9.91 -4.21
N GLY A 276 10.03 -10.30 -3.76
CA GLY A 276 11.13 -9.40 -3.44
C GLY A 276 11.82 -8.81 -4.68
N SER A 277 12.94 -8.14 -4.45
CA SER A 277 13.76 -7.50 -5.50
C SER A 277 14.74 -8.52 -6.10
N ASP A 278 14.22 -9.51 -6.82
CA ASP A 278 14.98 -10.59 -7.46
C ASP A 278 15.30 -10.33 -8.94
N GLY A 279 14.97 -9.14 -9.46
CA GLY A 279 15.17 -8.77 -10.86
C GLY A 279 14.10 -9.31 -11.82
N LEU A 280 13.16 -10.11 -11.33
CA LEU A 280 12.04 -10.63 -12.09
C LEU A 280 10.79 -9.74 -11.95
N PRO A 281 9.79 -9.86 -12.84
CA PRO A 281 8.55 -9.10 -12.74
C PRO A 281 7.87 -9.28 -11.39
N THR A 282 7.43 -8.18 -10.80
CA THR A 282 6.84 -8.19 -9.47
C THR A 282 5.47 -8.86 -9.46
N ILE A 283 5.25 -9.73 -8.48
CA ILE A 283 3.97 -10.36 -8.20
C ILE A 283 3.46 -9.84 -6.86
N VAL A 284 2.18 -9.45 -6.79
CA VAL A 284 1.50 -9.04 -5.56
C VAL A 284 0.22 -9.85 -5.44
N MET A 285 0.08 -10.56 -4.35
CA MET A 285 -1.08 -11.41 -4.11
C MET A 285 -1.77 -11.03 -2.80
N TYR A 286 -3.09 -11.11 -2.85
CA TYR A 286 -3.96 -10.94 -1.69
C TYR A 286 -4.73 -12.23 -1.47
N GLU A 287 -4.87 -12.61 -0.23
CA GLU A 287 -5.65 -13.77 0.20
C GLU A 287 -6.60 -13.38 1.32
N TYR A 288 -7.88 -13.66 1.16
CA TYR A 288 -8.84 -13.50 2.24
C TYR A 288 -8.81 -14.70 3.18
N GLN A 289 -8.74 -14.43 4.49
CA GLN A 289 -8.85 -15.46 5.52
C GLN A 289 -9.71 -15.00 6.69
N PRO A 290 -10.46 -15.93 7.32
CA PRO A 290 -11.38 -15.60 8.42
C PRO A 290 -10.66 -15.17 9.71
N GLY A 291 -9.35 -15.27 9.80
CA GLY A 291 -8.61 -14.96 11.02
C GLY A 291 -7.14 -14.68 10.79
N ARG A 292 -6.40 -14.57 11.91
CA ARG A 292 -4.97 -14.29 11.92
C ARG A 292 -4.17 -15.50 12.43
N SER A 293 -4.60 -16.75 12.07
CA SER A 293 -3.79 -17.93 12.41
C SER A 293 -2.58 -18.03 11.50
N GLY A 294 -1.44 -18.48 12.07
CA GLY A 294 -0.25 -18.81 11.29
C GLY A 294 -0.43 -20.01 10.35
N ASP A 295 -1.52 -20.75 10.45
CA ASP A 295 -1.83 -21.83 9.51
C ASP A 295 -2.18 -21.31 8.12
N TYR A 296 -2.68 -20.09 8.00
CA TYR A 296 -2.98 -19.47 6.72
C TYR A 296 -1.71 -19.18 5.90
N PRO A 297 -0.73 -18.43 6.39
CA PRO A 297 0.51 -18.24 5.63
C PRO A 297 1.30 -19.54 5.46
N LYS A 298 1.23 -20.51 6.41
CA LYS A 298 1.81 -21.83 6.21
C LYS A 298 1.22 -22.52 4.99
N HIS A 299 -0.11 -22.52 4.83
CA HIS A 299 -0.77 -23.16 3.70
C HIS A 299 -0.55 -22.41 2.39
N PHE A 300 -0.65 -21.06 2.40
CA PHE A 300 -0.45 -20.25 1.20
C PHE A 300 0.97 -20.35 0.65
N LEU A 301 1.96 -20.43 1.53
CA LEU A 301 3.39 -20.51 1.17
C LEU A 301 3.92 -21.96 1.14
N GLU A 302 3.04 -22.96 1.09
CA GLU A 302 3.45 -24.36 0.93
C GLU A 302 4.29 -24.55 -0.34
N GLY A 303 5.49 -25.13 -0.17
CA GLY A 303 6.43 -25.29 -1.28
C GLY A 303 7.35 -24.08 -1.55
N PHE A 304 7.19 -22.98 -0.82
CA PHE A 304 8.15 -21.88 -0.86
C PHE A 304 9.38 -22.20 0.00
N HIS A 305 10.57 -22.06 -0.58
CA HIS A 305 11.84 -22.23 0.10
C HIS A 305 12.70 -20.99 -0.13
N GLY A 306 12.86 -20.15 0.87
CA GLY A 306 13.62 -18.91 0.69
C GLY A 306 13.54 -17.94 1.87
N LEU A 307 13.66 -16.66 1.57
CA LEU A 307 13.67 -15.57 2.54
C LEU A 307 12.27 -14.96 2.65
N LEU A 308 11.64 -15.12 3.83
CA LEU A 308 10.32 -14.55 4.12
C LEU A 308 10.46 -13.26 4.93
N GLN A 309 10.28 -12.11 4.29
CA GLN A 309 10.28 -10.81 4.96
C GLN A 309 8.91 -10.47 5.54
N CYS A 310 8.87 -10.15 6.84
CA CYS A 310 7.62 -9.87 7.55
C CYS A 310 7.83 -8.91 8.74
N ASP A 311 6.74 -8.63 9.48
CA ASP A 311 6.76 -7.80 10.70
C ASP A 311 7.17 -8.53 11.98
N CYS A 312 7.64 -9.79 11.88
CA CYS A 312 7.88 -10.71 12.99
C CYS A 312 6.61 -11.15 13.76
N TYR A 313 5.45 -11.13 13.14
CA TYR A 313 4.30 -11.78 13.73
C TYR A 313 4.55 -13.28 13.91
N GLN A 314 4.25 -13.80 15.11
CA GLN A 314 4.55 -15.20 15.48
C GLN A 314 3.91 -16.25 14.55
N GLY A 315 2.82 -15.88 13.86
CA GLY A 315 2.16 -16.76 12.90
C GLY A 315 3.07 -17.20 11.77
N TYR A 316 4.01 -16.35 11.34
CA TYR A 316 4.95 -16.70 10.26
C TYR A 316 5.98 -17.77 10.67
N ASN A 317 6.18 -18.02 11.97
CA ASN A 317 7.04 -19.12 12.44
C ASN A 317 6.49 -20.52 12.07
N LYS A 318 5.22 -20.61 11.64
CA LYS A 318 4.65 -21.88 11.18
C LYS A 318 4.97 -22.21 9.72
N VAL A 319 5.47 -21.24 8.96
CA VAL A 319 5.92 -21.47 7.58
C VAL A 319 7.21 -22.28 7.65
N GLU A 320 7.22 -23.43 7.01
CA GLU A 320 8.33 -24.38 7.05
C GLU A 320 9.38 -24.03 5.98
N ASP A 321 10.62 -24.44 6.20
CA ASP A 321 11.75 -24.33 5.25
C ASP A 321 12.06 -22.91 4.75
N VAL A 322 11.78 -21.89 5.58
CA VAL A 322 12.06 -20.48 5.25
C VAL A 322 12.98 -19.84 6.27
N LEU A 323 13.78 -18.89 5.81
CA LEU A 323 14.50 -17.98 6.69
C LEU A 323 13.68 -16.71 6.89
N LEU A 324 13.24 -16.48 8.13
CA LEU A 324 12.48 -15.27 8.47
C LEU A 324 13.39 -14.05 8.51
N VAL A 325 13.01 -13.00 7.78
CA VAL A 325 13.68 -11.70 7.76
C VAL A 325 12.74 -10.65 8.34
N CYS A 326 13.04 -10.21 9.54
CA CYS A 326 12.19 -9.28 10.27
C CYS A 326 12.42 -7.82 9.88
N CYS A 327 11.34 -7.06 9.86
CA CYS A 327 11.34 -5.64 9.52
C CYS A 327 12.00 -4.78 10.61
N MET A 328 13.14 -4.16 10.30
CA MET A 328 13.84 -3.26 11.21
C MET A 328 13.05 -1.96 11.49
N ALA A 329 12.15 -1.56 10.58
CA ALA A 329 11.28 -0.40 10.81
C ALA A 329 10.34 -0.62 12.00
N HIS A 330 9.89 -1.86 12.24
CA HIS A 330 9.09 -2.20 13.42
C HIS A 330 9.92 -2.13 14.72
N CYS A 331 11.15 -2.63 14.71
CA CYS A 331 12.08 -2.49 15.83
C CYS A 331 12.28 -0.99 16.15
N ARG A 332 12.62 -0.18 15.15
CA ARG A 332 12.79 1.27 15.29
C ARG A 332 11.55 1.96 15.84
N ARG A 333 10.36 1.59 15.35
CA ARG A 333 9.07 2.15 15.81
C ARG A 333 8.86 1.89 17.30
N LYS A 334 9.19 0.70 17.81
CA LYS A 334 9.05 0.39 19.25
C LYS A 334 9.95 1.26 20.12
N PHE A 335 11.21 1.50 19.73
CA PHE A 335 12.08 2.45 20.43
C PHE A 335 11.56 3.89 20.33
N TYR A 336 11.08 4.30 19.16
CA TYR A 336 10.48 5.63 18.97
C TYR A 336 9.22 5.84 19.82
N GLU A 337 8.36 4.83 19.96
CA GLU A 337 7.19 4.88 20.81
C GLU A 337 7.53 4.98 22.30
N ALA A 338 8.68 4.46 22.69
CA ALA A 338 9.21 4.56 24.07
C ALA A 338 9.78 5.96 24.41
N LEU A 339 9.96 6.83 23.41
CA LEU A 339 10.40 8.20 23.64
C LEU A 339 9.31 9.06 24.30
N PRO A 340 9.69 10.00 25.19
CA PRO A 340 8.80 11.05 25.67
C PRO A 340 8.28 11.93 24.52
N ALA A 341 7.08 12.51 24.69
CA ALA A 341 6.43 13.30 23.64
C ALA A 341 7.28 14.49 23.16
N GLU A 342 8.04 15.10 24.05
CA GLU A 342 8.93 16.23 23.76
C GLU A 342 10.07 15.81 22.82
N LYS A 343 10.68 14.64 23.07
CA LYS A 343 11.78 14.11 22.26
C LYS A 343 11.32 13.61 20.89
N LYS A 344 10.08 13.12 20.77
CA LYS A 344 9.49 12.72 19.47
C LYS A 344 9.44 13.86 18.45
N LYS A 345 9.35 15.11 18.89
CA LYS A 345 9.34 16.28 18.00
C LYS A 345 10.70 16.60 17.40
N SER A 346 11.78 16.28 18.11
CA SER A 346 13.15 16.59 17.69
C SER A 346 13.83 15.44 16.92
N ILE A 347 13.39 14.20 17.14
CA ILE A 347 13.98 13.02 16.51
C ILE A 347 13.22 12.69 15.22
N LYS A 348 13.89 12.87 14.07
CA LYS A 348 13.37 12.41 12.77
C LYS A 348 13.66 10.93 12.56
N LEU A 349 12.64 10.17 12.16
CA LEU A 349 12.83 8.84 11.63
C LEU A 349 13.38 8.96 10.20
N LEU A 350 14.47 8.25 9.93
CA LEU A 350 15.07 8.21 8.60
C LEU A 350 14.18 7.39 7.65
N ASP A 351 13.87 7.97 6.50
CA ASP A 351 13.23 7.25 5.40
C ASP A 351 14.27 6.92 4.32
N ILE A 352 14.44 5.64 4.07
CA ILE A 352 15.34 5.11 3.03
C ILE A 352 14.99 5.67 1.64
N ASN A 353 13.72 5.97 1.40
CA ASN A 353 13.24 6.46 0.11
C ASN A 353 13.20 8.00 0.01
N SER A 354 13.58 8.72 1.07
CA SER A 354 13.63 10.18 1.05
C SER A 354 14.77 10.67 0.15
N SER A 355 14.50 11.71 -0.65
CA SER A 355 15.51 12.39 -1.45
C SER A 355 16.30 13.47 -0.67
N GLU A 356 15.97 13.69 0.61
CA GLU A 356 16.67 14.68 1.43
C GLU A 356 18.10 14.21 1.72
N ALA A 357 19.06 15.13 1.62
CA ALA A 357 20.43 14.89 2.09
C ALA A 357 20.40 14.72 3.62
N LEU A 358 20.78 13.54 4.09
CA LEU A 358 20.77 13.20 5.51
C LEU A 358 22.18 13.34 6.09
N LYS A 359 22.23 13.97 7.27
CA LYS A 359 23.41 13.89 8.12
C LYS A 359 23.53 12.49 8.67
N GLU A 360 24.75 11.97 8.73
CA GLU A 360 25.01 10.68 9.36
C GLU A 360 24.52 10.72 10.82
N PRO A 361 23.73 9.71 11.25
CA PRO A 361 23.30 9.64 12.64
C PRO A 361 24.47 9.36 13.56
N GLU A 362 24.66 10.19 14.56
CA GLU A 362 25.62 9.97 15.62
C GLU A 362 25.03 8.98 16.64
N ILE A 363 25.76 7.91 16.92
CA ILE A 363 25.45 7.04 18.06
C ILE A 363 26.24 7.59 19.24
N PRO A 364 25.60 7.87 20.39
CA PRO A 364 26.32 8.32 21.57
C PRO A 364 27.30 7.26 22.06
N ASP A 365 28.61 7.49 21.94
CA ASP A 365 29.67 6.60 22.42
C ASP A 365 30.12 6.94 23.84
N THR A 366 29.94 8.19 24.23
CA THR A 366 30.34 8.71 25.54
C THR A 366 29.16 9.38 26.21
N ASP A 367 29.21 9.49 27.54
CA ASP A 367 28.17 10.14 28.35
C ASP A 367 26.75 9.57 28.14
N LEU A 368 26.62 8.24 28.04
CA LEU A 368 25.34 7.54 27.85
C LEU A 368 24.26 7.95 28.88
N GLU A 369 24.69 8.46 30.05
CA GLU A 369 23.79 8.97 31.10
C GLU A 369 23.01 10.22 30.68
N LYS A 370 23.49 10.96 29.68
CA LYS A 370 22.80 12.15 29.14
C LYS A 370 21.66 11.81 28.19
N TYR A 371 21.62 10.58 27.69
CA TYR A 371 20.64 10.12 26.70
C TYR A 371 19.65 9.15 27.32
N ILE A 372 18.40 9.29 26.92
CA ILE A 372 17.38 8.29 27.28
C ILE A 372 17.66 7.02 26.47
N PRO A 373 17.62 5.82 27.06
CA PRO A 373 17.91 4.56 26.33
C PRO A 373 17.08 4.39 25.03
N ALA A 374 15.84 4.91 24.98
CA ALA A 374 15.05 4.90 23.77
C ALA A 374 15.64 5.75 22.62
N GLU A 375 16.35 6.87 22.93
CA GLU A 375 17.05 7.68 21.92
C GLU A 375 18.22 6.90 21.32
N ILE A 376 18.99 6.22 22.16
CA ILE A 376 20.12 5.38 21.73
C ILE A 376 19.62 4.25 20.82
N GLY A 377 18.51 3.58 21.19
CA GLY A 377 17.91 2.55 20.36
C GLY A 377 17.45 3.06 18.99
N VAL A 378 16.84 4.27 18.94
CA VAL A 378 16.49 4.91 17.66
C VAL A 378 17.74 5.29 16.87
N ALA A 379 18.81 5.76 17.52
CA ALA A 379 20.07 6.12 16.85
C ALA A 379 20.73 4.92 16.16
N TYR A 380 20.83 3.77 16.84
CA TYR A 380 21.31 2.51 16.22
C TYR A 380 20.47 2.12 15.02
N CYS A 381 19.14 2.11 15.15
CA CYS A 381 18.27 1.79 14.03
C CYS A 381 18.47 2.78 12.87
N ASN A 382 18.53 4.08 13.15
CA ASN A 382 18.76 5.11 12.14
C ASN A 382 20.12 4.95 11.46
N LYS A 383 21.17 4.53 12.18
CA LYS A 383 22.49 4.27 11.60
C LYS A 383 22.44 3.14 10.57
N LEU A 384 21.77 2.03 10.89
CA LEU A 384 21.57 0.92 9.94
C LEU A 384 20.76 1.39 8.71
N PHE A 385 19.67 2.15 8.90
CA PHE A 385 18.92 2.71 7.78
C PHE A 385 19.73 3.70 6.94
N TYR A 386 20.65 4.44 7.55
CA TYR A 386 21.55 5.35 6.85
C TYR A 386 22.54 4.58 5.96
N LEU A 387 23.19 3.54 6.49
CA LEU A 387 24.10 2.69 5.74
C LEU A 387 23.37 2.01 4.56
N GLU A 388 22.24 1.39 4.81
CA GLU A 388 21.42 0.77 3.76
C GLU A 388 21.03 1.75 2.64
N ARG A 389 20.81 3.01 2.97
CA ARG A 389 20.54 4.03 1.96
C ARG A 389 21.75 4.32 1.08
N GLN A 390 22.97 4.29 1.65
CA GLN A 390 24.20 4.47 0.86
C GLN A 390 24.44 3.27 -0.06
N LEU A 391 24.02 2.08 0.35
CA LEU A 391 24.22 0.84 -0.39
C LEU A 391 23.10 0.53 -1.39
N LYS A 392 22.04 1.35 -1.46
CA LYS A 392 20.82 1.06 -2.21
C LYS A 392 21.03 0.77 -3.69
N ASP A 393 21.94 1.51 -4.32
CA ASP A 393 22.16 1.47 -5.77
C ASP A 393 23.26 0.48 -6.18
N LEU A 394 23.86 -0.24 -5.21
CA LEU A 394 24.87 -1.26 -5.47
C LEU A 394 24.23 -2.56 -5.97
N PRO A 395 24.92 -3.34 -6.80
CA PRO A 395 24.55 -4.70 -7.12
C PRO A 395 24.39 -5.55 -5.86
N SER A 396 23.55 -6.58 -5.89
CA SER A 396 23.20 -7.39 -4.71
C SER A 396 24.41 -8.02 -4.01
N GLU A 397 25.33 -8.57 -4.77
CA GLU A 397 26.53 -9.21 -4.21
C GLU A 397 27.46 -8.18 -3.56
N GLU A 398 27.68 -7.04 -4.19
CA GLU A 398 28.48 -5.96 -3.64
C GLU A 398 27.80 -5.36 -2.39
N ARG A 399 26.48 -5.19 -2.43
CA ARG A 399 25.68 -4.74 -1.28
C ARG A 399 25.84 -5.70 -0.10
N LYS A 400 25.80 -7.02 -0.33
CA LYS A 400 26.02 -8.02 0.70
C LYS A 400 27.39 -7.86 1.35
N VAL A 401 28.46 -7.73 0.56
CA VAL A 401 29.82 -7.54 1.08
C VAL A 401 29.91 -6.26 1.92
N GLN A 402 29.40 -5.15 1.41
CA GLN A 402 29.42 -3.87 2.11
C GLN A 402 28.58 -3.88 3.40
N ARG A 403 27.45 -4.57 3.43
CA ARG A 403 26.68 -4.81 4.66
C ARG A 403 27.48 -5.55 5.72
N LEU A 404 28.15 -6.63 5.34
CA LEU A 404 28.96 -7.41 6.28
C LEU A 404 30.12 -6.58 6.84
N GLU A 405 30.70 -5.70 6.06
CA GLU A 405 31.81 -4.83 6.48
C GLU A 405 31.33 -3.67 7.37
N GLN A 406 30.25 -2.97 6.97
CA GLN A 406 29.85 -1.70 7.61
C GLN A 406 28.80 -1.88 8.71
N GLU A 407 27.88 -2.84 8.56
CA GLU A 407 26.72 -2.97 9.47
C GLU A 407 26.95 -3.98 10.59
N ILE A 408 27.77 -5.01 10.41
CA ILE A 408 28.08 -5.97 11.49
C ILE A 408 28.64 -5.26 12.71
N PRO A 409 29.62 -4.35 12.62
CA PRO A 409 30.09 -3.62 13.79
C PRO A 409 28.98 -2.83 14.50
N VAL A 410 28.08 -2.21 13.74
CA VAL A 410 26.94 -1.47 14.31
C VAL A 410 25.98 -2.42 15.04
N TRP A 411 25.70 -3.59 14.44
CA TRP A 411 24.89 -4.63 15.06
C TRP A 411 25.51 -5.17 16.35
N ASP A 412 26.80 -5.45 16.35
CA ASP A 412 27.48 -5.99 17.52
C ASP A 412 27.48 -4.98 18.68
N HIS A 413 27.73 -3.70 18.39
CA HIS A 413 27.59 -2.63 19.39
C HIS A 413 26.15 -2.50 19.89
N PHE A 414 25.16 -2.56 18.99
CA PHE A 414 23.74 -2.49 19.35
C PHE A 414 23.32 -3.64 20.27
N LEU A 415 23.71 -4.87 19.96
CA LEU A 415 23.38 -6.05 20.77
C LEU A 415 24.07 -6.01 22.13
N ASN A 416 25.37 -5.66 22.17
CA ASN A 416 26.11 -5.49 23.43
C ASN A 416 25.46 -4.42 24.30
N TRP A 417 25.08 -3.28 23.70
CA TRP A 417 24.37 -2.23 24.44
C TRP A 417 23.00 -2.70 24.96
N LEU A 418 22.23 -3.42 24.14
CA LEU A 418 20.94 -3.99 24.58
C LEU A 418 21.12 -4.88 25.83
N ASP A 419 22.21 -5.69 25.89
CA ASP A 419 22.45 -6.60 27.01
C ASP A 419 22.75 -5.87 28.33
N THR A 420 23.23 -4.63 28.27
CA THR A 420 23.42 -3.79 29.47
C THR A 420 22.12 -3.27 30.06
N LEU A 421 21.03 -3.25 29.29
CA LEU A 421 19.78 -2.62 29.69
C LEU A 421 18.94 -3.51 30.63
N LYS A 422 18.42 -2.92 31.69
CA LYS A 422 17.46 -3.52 32.63
C LYS A 422 16.22 -2.62 32.74
N PRO A 423 15.38 -2.57 31.71
CA PRO A 423 14.21 -1.69 31.73
C PRO A 423 13.18 -2.15 32.76
N THR A 424 12.41 -1.22 33.30
CA THR A 424 11.31 -1.50 34.22
C THR A 424 10.24 -2.34 33.53
N LYS A 425 9.75 -3.37 34.22
CA LYS A 425 8.72 -4.29 33.70
C LYS A 425 7.43 -3.55 33.29
N GLY A 426 6.89 -3.88 32.12
CA GLY A 426 5.64 -3.33 31.60
C GLY A 426 5.78 -1.99 30.86
N CYS A 427 6.96 -1.32 30.88
CA CYS A 427 7.15 -0.07 30.17
C CYS A 427 7.38 -0.28 28.66
N LYS A 428 7.19 0.80 27.87
CA LYS A 428 7.40 0.78 26.41
C LYS A 428 8.83 0.43 26.01
N LEU A 429 9.80 0.88 26.82
CA LEU A 429 11.21 0.55 26.58
C LEU A 429 11.48 -0.95 26.73
N GLU A 430 10.90 -1.60 27.74
CA GLU A 430 11.01 -3.06 27.90
C GLU A 430 10.49 -3.79 26.68
N LYS A 431 9.32 -3.38 26.17
CA LYS A 431 8.73 -3.97 24.95
C LYS A 431 9.64 -3.80 23.74
N ALA A 432 10.33 -2.65 23.61
CA ALA A 432 11.28 -2.41 22.52
C ALA A 432 12.53 -3.27 22.64
N VAL A 433 13.11 -3.33 23.86
CA VAL A 433 14.31 -4.13 24.16
C VAL A 433 14.04 -5.62 23.98
N ASN A 434 12.92 -6.11 24.52
CA ASN A 434 12.53 -7.53 24.37
C ASN A 434 12.26 -7.89 22.92
N TYR A 435 11.63 -7.00 22.15
CA TYR A 435 11.44 -7.23 20.71
C TYR A 435 12.78 -7.38 19.98
N ALA A 436 13.72 -6.45 20.21
CA ALA A 436 15.02 -6.50 19.57
C ALA A 436 15.82 -7.75 19.97
N ARG A 437 15.80 -8.14 21.26
CA ARG A 437 16.48 -9.34 21.76
C ARG A 437 15.88 -10.64 21.21
N ASN A 438 14.55 -10.77 21.27
CA ASN A 438 13.85 -11.98 20.87
C ASN A 438 13.93 -12.24 19.36
N HIS A 439 14.08 -11.19 18.56
CA HIS A 439 14.13 -11.28 17.11
C HIS A 439 15.49 -10.92 16.50
N LYS A 440 16.57 -10.89 17.33
CA LYS A 440 17.89 -10.46 16.89
C LYS A 440 18.38 -11.16 15.63
N ASP A 441 18.19 -12.48 15.55
CA ASP A 441 18.68 -13.30 14.44
C ASP A 441 17.87 -13.03 13.17
N SER A 442 16.55 -12.96 13.27
CA SER A 442 15.67 -12.63 12.14
C SER A 442 15.80 -11.16 11.70
N LEU A 443 16.08 -10.22 12.62
CA LEU A 443 16.36 -8.82 12.30
C LEU A 443 17.67 -8.64 11.54
N ARG A 444 18.66 -9.52 11.77
CA ARG A 444 19.96 -9.53 11.08
C ARG A 444 19.94 -10.37 9.79
N ALA A 445 18.91 -11.17 9.58
CA ALA A 445 18.88 -12.12 8.46
C ALA A 445 18.99 -11.46 7.08
N TYR A 446 18.57 -10.19 6.91
CA TYR A 446 18.73 -9.44 5.65
C TYR A 446 20.21 -9.27 5.23
N LEU A 447 21.16 -9.36 6.17
CA LEU A 447 22.59 -9.28 5.87
C LEU A 447 23.08 -10.47 5.02
N GLN A 448 22.34 -11.58 5.01
CA GLN A 448 22.74 -12.80 4.31
C GLN A 448 22.54 -12.71 2.80
N ASP A 449 21.66 -11.80 2.33
CA ASP A 449 21.35 -11.63 0.92
C ASP A 449 21.20 -10.15 0.57
N GLY A 450 22.01 -9.66 -0.38
CA GLY A 450 21.99 -8.25 -0.80
C GLY A 450 20.71 -7.81 -1.49
N ARG A 451 19.82 -8.74 -1.89
CA ARG A 451 18.50 -8.43 -2.47
C ARG A 451 17.44 -8.16 -1.40
N CYS A 452 17.64 -8.65 -0.17
CA CYS A 452 16.73 -8.36 0.94
C CYS A 452 16.71 -6.88 1.28
N GLU A 453 15.55 -6.38 1.68
CA GLU A 453 15.41 -5.02 2.23
C GLU A 453 15.53 -5.06 3.77
N ILE A 454 16.09 -4.02 4.38
CA ILE A 454 16.12 -3.87 5.86
C ILE A 454 14.70 -3.70 6.44
N SER A 455 13.72 -3.38 5.62
CA SER A 455 12.33 -3.16 6.05
C SER A 455 11.32 -3.87 5.16
N ASN A 456 10.16 -4.20 5.71
CA ASN A 456 9.03 -4.78 4.98
C ASN A 456 8.12 -3.73 4.32
N ASN A 457 8.63 -2.53 4.04
CA ASN A 457 7.86 -1.42 3.48
C ASN A 457 7.20 -1.75 2.14
N ALA A 458 7.73 -2.72 1.39
CA ALA A 458 7.17 -3.16 0.12
C ALA A 458 5.78 -3.79 0.31
N ALA A 459 5.63 -4.76 1.22
CA ALA A 459 4.34 -5.36 1.56
C ALA A 459 3.43 -4.37 2.30
N GLU A 460 3.98 -3.55 3.23
CA GLU A 460 3.21 -2.53 3.93
C GLU A 460 2.54 -1.53 2.97
N ARG A 461 3.19 -1.15 1.87
CA ARG A 461 2.57 -0.30 0.82
C ARG A 461 1.40 -0.98 0.14
N CYS A 462 1.49 -2.29 -0.13
CA CYS A 462 0.39 -3.06 -0.70
C CYS A 462 -0.77 -3.19 0.32
N ALA A 463 -0.48 -3.49 1.58
CA ALA A 463 -1.45 -3.50 2.67
C ALA A 463 -2.15 -2.13 2.82
N LYS A 464 -1.41 -1.03 2.67
CA LYS A 464 -1.96 0.34 2.70
C LYS A 464 -2.92 0.61 1.55
N SER A 465 -2.68 0.10 0.34
CA SER A 465 -3.60 0.23 -0.80
C SER A 465 -4.97 -0.35 -0.44
N TYR A 466 -5.01 -1.55 0.10
CA TYR A 466 -6.25 -2.18 0.57
C TYR A 466 -6.86 -1.45 1.78
N ALA A 467 -6.06 -1.00 2.74
CA ALA A 467 -6.55 -0.25 3.90
C ALA A 467 -7.22 1.08 3.52
N VAL A 468 -6.73 1.76 2.47
CA VAL A 468 -7.36 2.98 1.92
C VAL A 468 -8.70 2.64 1.26
N TYR A 469 -8.74 1.57 0.45
CA TYR A 469 -9.99 1.06 -0.13
C TYR A 469 -11.04 0.75 0.95
N ARG A 470 -10.65 0.05 2.02
CA ARG A 470 -11.54 -0.29 3.14
C ARG A 470 -12.18 0.94 3.78
N LYS A 471 -11.52 2.10 3.80
CA LYS A 471 -12.12 3.34 4.30
C LYS A 471 -13.32 3.82 3.45
N ASN A 472 -13.36 3.45 2.18
CA ASN A 472 -14.46 3.79 1.29
C ASN A 472 -15.53 2.69 1.23
N SER A 473 -15.12 1.43 1.21
CA SER A 473 -16.01 0.26 1.03
C SER A 473 -16.42 -0.42 2.34
N LEU A 474 -15.82 -0.04 3.48
CA LEU A 474 -16.05 -0.46 4.85
C LEU A 474 -15.98 -1.97 5.11
N PHE A 475 -16.78 -2.78 4.42
CA PHE A 475 -16.93 -4.23 4.62
C PHE A 475 -17.23 -4.98 3.32
N HIS A 476 -17.09 -6.29 3.36
CA HIS A 476 -17.63 -7.23 2.39
C HIS A 476 -18.93 -7.83 2.90
N THR A 477 -19.91 -8.02 2.02
CA THR A 477 -21.20 -8.63 2.43
C THR A 477 -21.08 -10.13 2.62
N SER A 478 -20.25 -10.81 1.83
CA SER A 478 -20.07 -12.27 1.82
C SER A 478 -18.61 -12.67 1.69
N VAL A 479 -18.30 -13.91 2.00
CA VAL A 479 -16.99 -14.53 1.80
C VAL A 479 -16.61 -14.52 0.31
N ASP A 480 -17.55 -14.85 -0.60
CA ASP A 480 -17.31 -14.80 -2.05
C ASP A 480 -16.91 -13.40 -2.51
N GLY A 481 -17.53 -12.35 -1.94
CA GLY A 481 -17.16 -10.96 -2.22
C GLY A 481 -15.78 -10.58 -1.71
N ALA A 482 -15.33 -11.16 -0.60
CA ALA A 482 -13.99 -10.97 -0.06
C ALA A 482 -12.95 -11.71 -0.91
N ASN A 483 -13.20 -12.97 -1.29
CA ASN A 483 -12.36 -13.75 -2.20
C ASN A 483 -12.22 -13.09 -3.58
N ALA A 484 -13.35 -12.68 -4.17
CA ALA A 484 -13.32 -11.94 -5.44
C ALA A 484 -12.49 -10.65 -5.34
N SER A 485 -12.58 -9.95 -4.20
CA SER A 485 -11.75 -8.76 -3.97
C SER A 485 -10.27 -9.12 -3.87
N ALA A 486 -9.91 -10.22 -3.19
CA ALA A 486 -8.52 -10.70 -3.10
C ALA A 486 -7.94 -10.98 -4.49
N ILE A 487 -8.66 -11.73 -5.33
CA ILE A 487 -8.27 -12.04 -6.70
C ILE A 487 -8.09 -10.75 -7.54
N ILE A 488 -9.09 -9.87 -7.54
CA ILE A 488 -9.04 -8.63 -8.34
C ILE A 488 -7.89 -7.73 -7.86
N TYR A 489 -7.69 -7.57 -6.54
CA TYR A 489 -6.59 -6.77 -5.99
C TYR A 489 -5.23 -7.34 -6.36
N SER A 490 -5.08 -8.65 -6.38
CA SER A 490 -3.84 -9.32 -6.81
C SER A 490 -3.48 -8.95 -8.24
N LEU A 491 -4.44 -9.02 -9.16
CA LEU A 491 -4.23 -8.66 -10.56
C LEU A 491 -3.99 -7.16 -10.74
N VAL A 492 -4.74 -6.31 -10.03
CA VAL A 492 -4.58 -4.84 -10.07
C VAL A 492 -3.21 -4.41 -9.58
N GLU A 493 -2.79 -4.87 -8.41
CA GLU A 493 -1.51 -4.46 -7.81
C GLU A 493 -0.32 -5.09 -8.57
N THR A 494 -0.46 -6.31 -9.10
CA THR A 494 0.56 -6.91 -9.97
C THR A 494 0.69 -6.14 -11.29
N ALA A 495 -0.43 -5.75 -11.91
CA ALA A 495 -0.40 -4.93 -13.13
C ALA A 495 0.29 -3.58 -12.88
N LYS A 496 -0.05 -2.89 -11.78
CA LYS A 496 0.61 -1.64 -11.36
C LYS A 496 2.11 -1.80 -11.16
N ALA A 497 2.51 -2.87 -10.48
CA ALA A 497 3.93 -3.16 -10.21
C ALA A 497 4.73 -3.43 -11.48
N ASN A 498 4.06 -3.88 -12.56
CA ASN A 498 4.65 -4.11 -13.87
C ASN A 498 4.39 -2.99 -14.88
N ASN A 499 3.95 -1.80 -14.42
CA ASN A 499 3.70 -0.60 -15.25
C ASN A 499 2.67 -0.81 -16.37
N LEU A 500 1.70 -1.71 -16.17
CA LEU A 500 0.60 -1.94 -17.10
C LEU A 500 -0.55 -0.96 -16.87
N ASN A 501 -1.32 -0.66 -17.91
CA ASN A 501 -2.61 -0.03 -17.77
C ASN A 501 -3.59 -1.01 -17.13
N VAL A 502 -3.98 -0.73 -15.89
CA VAL A 502 -4.78 -1.65 -15.06
C VAL A 502 -6.15 -1.95 -15.69
N PHE A 503 -6.82 -0.94 -16.23
CA PHE A 503 -8.11 -1.17 -16.90
C PHE A 503 -7.93 -2.09 -18.11
N GLN A 504 -6.96 -1.77 -18.96
CA GLN A 504 -6.68 -2.52 -20.17
C GLN A 504 -6.30 -3.97 -19.84
N TYR A 505 -5.51 -4.19 -18.80
CA TYR A 505 -5.13 -5.55 -18.38
C TYR A 505 -6.35 -6.37 -17.93
N ILE A 506 -7.19 -5.84 -17.02
CA ILE A 506 -8.40 -6.55 -16.57
C ILE A 506 -9.34 -6.81 -17.75
N TYR A 507 -9.49 -5.83 -18.63
CA TYR A 507 -10.33 -5.95 -19.82
C TYR A 507 -9.84 -7.05 -20.77
N THR A 508 -8.53 -7.07 -21.05
CA THR A 508 -7.89 -8.10 -21.86
C THR A 508 -8.08 -9.50 -21.26
N LEU A 509 -7.90 -9.64 -19.93
CA LEU A 509 -8.16 -10.91 -19.25
C LEU A 509 -9.60 -11.38 -19.46
N LEU A 510 -10.59 -10.52 -19.23
CA LEU A 510 -12.00 -10.86 -19.37
C LEU A 510 -12.42 -11.13 -20.83
N LEU A 511 -11.66 -10.62 -21.77
CA LEU A 511 -11.91 -10.82 -23.20
C LEU A 511 -11.37 -12.17 -23.69
N TYR A 512 -10.16 -12.56 -23.25
CA TYR A 512 -9.47 -13.73 -23.76
C TYR A 512 -9.67 -15.01 -22.91
N MET A 513 -9.86 -14.84 -21.59
CA MET A 513 -10.03 -16.00 -20.69
C MET A 513 -11.22 -16.90 -21.02
N PRO A 514 -12.39 -16.40 -21.51
CA PRO A 514 -13.47 -17.27 -21.93
C PRO A 514 -13.10 -18.27 -23.04
N GLY A 515 -12.09 -17.95 -23.85
CA GLY A 515 -11.55 -18.82 -24.88
C GLY A 515 -10.43 -19.76 -24.41
N CYS A 516 -9.87 -19.53 -23.21
CA CYS A 516 -8.83 -20.38 -22.64
C CYS A 516 -9.45 -21.63 -22.02
N LYS A 517 -9.01 -22.80 -22.45
CA LYS A 517 -9.35 -24.06 -21.77
C LYS A 517 -8.47 -24.20 -20.52
N GLU A 518 -9.01 -24.83 -19.46
CA GLU A 518 -8.23 -25.15 -18.27
C GLU A 518 -6.96 -25.92 -18.64
N GLY A 519 -5.81 -25.49 -18.07
CA GLY A 519 -4.51 -26.11 -18.34
C GLY A 519 -3.89 -25.77 -19.69
N SER A 520 -4.46 -24.84 -20.46
CA SER A 520 -3.91 -24.47 -21.77
C SER A 520 -2.69 -23.53 -21.63
N ALA A 521 -1.73 -23.67 -22.56
CA ALA A 521 -0.59 -22.75 -22.72
C ALA A 521 -1.02 -21.28 -22.88
N GLY A 522 -2.30 -21.04 -23.16
CA GLY A 522 -2.90 -19.72 -23.33
C GLY A 522 -2.79 -18.80 -22.10
N ILE A 523 -2.79 -19.34 -20.87
CA ILE A 523 -2.67 -18.51 -19.65
C ILE A 523 -1.30 -17.83 -19.56
N GLU A 524 -0.24 -18.46 -20.07
CA GLU A 524 1.11 -17.86 -20.08
C GLU A 524 1.16 -16.56 -20.88
N HIS A 525 0.38 -16.46 -21.96
CA HIS A 525 0.27 -15.23 -22.75
C HIS A 525 -0.46 -14.10 -22.01
N LEU A 526 -1.24 -14.43 -20.98
CA LEU A 526 -2.03 -13.48 -20.20
C LEU A 526 -1.33 -13.02 -18.91
N LEU A 527 -0.14 -13.54 -18.62
CA LEU A 527 0.66 -13.09 -17.48
C LEU A 527 1.19 -11.66 -17.71
N PRO A 528 1.31 -10.85 -16.65
CA PRO A 528 1.65 -9.42 -16.74
C PRO A 528 2.95 -9.09 -17.47
N TRP A 529 3.86 -10.04 -17.56
CA TRP A 529 5.18 -9.90 -18.20
C TRP A 529 5.25 -10.48 -19.61
N SER A 530 4.21 -11.13 -20.09
CA SER A 530 4.18 -11.70 -21.43
C SER A 530 4.33 -10.61 -22.51
N ALA A 531 4.88 -10.97 -23.67
CA ALA A 531 4.98 -10.05 -24.80
C ALA A 531 3.60 -9.54 -25.24
N PHE A 532 2.63 -10.44 -25.29
CA PHE A 532 1.24 -10.13 -25.63
C PHE A 532 0.63 -9.07 -24.70
N ILE A 533 0.72 -9.26 -23.39
CA ILE A 533 0.17 -8.29 -22.42
C ILE A 533 0.93 -6.96 -22.47
N LYS A 534 2.26 -6.97 -22.62
CA LYS A 534 3.03 -5.73 -22.75
C LYS A 534 2.62 -4.94 -23.99
N GLU A 535 2.38 -5.58 -25.09
CA GLU A 535 1.91 -4.93 -26.33
C GLU A 535 0.51 -4.33 -26.15
N HIS A 536 -0.42 -5.10 -25.59
CA HIS A 536 -1.84 -4.69 -25.50
C HIS A 536 -2.16 -3.81 -24.29
N CYS A 537 -1.37 -3.84 -23.22
CA CYS A 537 -1.71 -3.22 -21.94
C CYS A 537 -0.71 -2.16 -21.46
N SER A 538 0.32 -1.79 -22.24
CA SER A 538 1.28 -0.74 -21.85
C SER A 538 0.89 0.67 -22.28
N GLY A 539 -0.13 0.80 -23.10
CA GLY A 539 -0.57 2.07 -23.69
C GLY A 539 -1.74 2.76 -22.95
N LEU A 540 -2.34 3.71 -23.64
CA LEU A 540 -3.59 4.34 -23.20
C LEU A 540 -4.76 3.36 -23.26
N ILE A 541 -5.81 3.66 -22.49
CA ILE A 541 -7.06 2.91 -22.55
C ILE A 541 -7.60 2.98 -23.99
N ASN A 542 -7.71 1.83 -24.62
CA ASN A 542 -8.27 1.70 -25.96
C ASN A 542 -9.34 0.61 -25.96
N VAL A 543 -10.60 1.03 -25.92
CA VAL A 543 -11.76 0.13 -25.97
C VAL A 543 -12.28 -0.06 -27.40
N GLU A 544 -11.94 0.86 -28.32
CA GLU A 544 -12.41 0.83 -29.72
C GLU A 544 -11.70 -0.23 -30.57
N SER A 545 -10.50 -0.68 -30.17
CA SER A 545 -9.77 -1.72 -30.88
C SER A 545 -10.36 -3.12 -30.70
N VAL A 546 -11.30 -3.28 -29.80
CA VAL A 546 -12.02 -4.53 -29.59
C VAL A 546 -13.39 -4.41 -30.23
N THR A 547 -13.40 -4.47 -31.55
CA THR A 547 -14.63 -4.69 -32.31
C THR A 547 -15.24 -6.04 -31.93
N VAL A 548 -16.51 -6.14 -32.11
CA VAL A 548 -17.51 -7.16 -31.83
C VAL A 548 -17.15 -8.58 -32.34
N ASP A 549 -15.91 -8.80 -32.76
CA ASP A 549 -15.47 -10.09 -33.24
C ASP A 549 -15.29 -11.05 -32.07
N ASN A 550 -15.93 -12.18 -32.21
CA ASN A 550 -15.82 -13.43 -31.46
C ASN A 550 -14.64 -13.44 -30.50
N HIS A 551 -14.83 -13.89 -29.25
CA HIS A 551 -13.75 -13.97 -28.27
C HIS A 551 -12.42 -14.20 -28.99
N PRO A 552 -11.54 -13.19 -29.07
CA PRO A 552 -10.36 -13.28 -29.90
C PRO A 552 -9.53 -14.44 -29.37
N GLN A 553 -9.07 -15.30 -30.27
CA GLN A 553 -8.20 -16.38 -29.87
C GLN A 553 -6.82 -15.81 -29.58
N LEU A 554 -6.17 -16.35 -28.55
CA LEU A 554 -4.77 -16.06 -28.28
C LEU A 554 -3.91 -16.54 -29.46
N PRO A 555 -2.81 -15.87 -29.79
CA PRO A 555 -1.86 -16.40 -30.77
C PRO A 555 -1.35 -17.76 -30.33
N ASP A 556 -1.13 -18.64 -31.32
CA ASP A 556 -0.60 -20.01 -31.13
C ASP A 556 0.77 -20.01 -30.43
#